data_6d19c6d8c25cfd3f3c146c05b4983971
#
_entry.id   6d19c6d8c25cfd3f3c146c05b4983971
#
_cell.length_a   1.000
_cell.length_b   1.000
_cell.length_c   1.000
_cell.angle_alpha   90.00
_cell.angle_beta   90.00
_cell.angle_gamma   90.00
#
_symmetry.space_group_name_H-M   'P 1'
#
loop_
_entity.id
_entity.type
_entity.pdbx_description
1 polymer ?
#
loop_
_entity_poly.entity_id
_entity_poly.type
_entity_poly.pdbx_seq_one_letter_code
_entity_poly.pdbx_strand_id
1 'polypeptide(L)'
;FFFKQKTAYEISLGLVGSEMCIRDSSSILTGLNFMVTIHKMRAPGITWFKMPLFVWGMYATSLIMVLGTPVIAITLGLMMVERGLGIGIFDPALGGDPVLFQHLFWFYSHPAVYIMILPGMGVISEVIAAFCRKRIFGYEFIAMSSVSIAVLGFFVWGHHLFVSGQSIYAGMVFSFITMVVAVPSGIKVFSWMATMYKGSVSYDAPMLYALGFIGLFSVGGLTGVFLAIMGLDIHMHDTYFVVAHFHYVMVGGAVTAFMSAIHFWWPKMTGRMYPEGWSRLAAFLIFAGFNLTFFPQFIVGYLGMPRRYHVYPEEWQLLNIMSSAGATILAVAFIVPAVYLIWSLKNGKPSGPNPWRATGLEWILSSPPPEHNFPTTPIVREAPYDYGELIENPVHKEEDLEHA
;
A
#
# COMPACT_ATOMS: atom_id res chain seq x y z
N PHE A 1 -5.42 6.04 40.75
CA PHE A 1 -6.25 6.70 39.72
C PHE A 1 -7.69 6.70 40.22
N PHE A 2 -8.07 7.66 41.06
CA PHE A 2 -9.37 7.68 41.71
C PHE A 2 -10.29 8.76 41.14
N PHE A 3 -11.37 8.31 40.61
CA PHE A 3 -12.68 8.85 40.32
C PHE A 3 -12.98 10.26 40.87
N LYS A 4 -12.59 11.27 40.15
CA LYS A 4 -13.45 12.39 39.84
C LYS A 4 -14.27 11.97 38.62
N GLN A 5 -15.59 12.20 38.62
CA GLN A 5 -16.40 12.04 37.41
C GLN A 5 -15.78 12.95 36.31
N LYS A 6 -14.92 12.37 35.48
CA LYS A 6 -14.42 13.06 34.30
C LYS A 6 -15.57 13.13 33.32
N THR A 7 -15.77 14.29 32.71
CA THR A 7 -16.73 14.45 31.63
C THR A 7 -16.37 13.49 30.50
N ALA A 8 -17.33 13.06 29.67
CA ALA A 8 -17.08 12.19 28.51
C ALA A 8 -15.99 12.77 27.60
N TYR A 9 -15.82 14.10 27.57
CA TYR A 9 -14.79 14.84 26.87
C TYR A 9 -13.39 14.62 27.47
N GLU A 10 -13.23 14.68 28.80
CA GLU A 10 -11.93 14.42 29.46
C GLU A 10 -11.50 12.97 29.36
N ILE A 11 -12.45 12.02 29.35
CA ILE A 11 -12.20 10.60 29.12
C ILE A 11 -11.73 10.39 27.67
N SER A 12 -12.38 11.02 26.69
CA SER A 12 -11.98 10.91 25.28
C SER A 12 -10.58 11.48 25.02
N LEU A 13 -10.22 12.61 25.63
CA LEU A 13 -8.87 13.18 25.55
C LEU A 13 -7.79 12.27 26.17
N GLY A 14 -8.08 11.67 27.31
CA GLY A 14 -7.16 10.73 27.96
C GLY A 14 -6.95 9.44 27.15
N LEU A 15 -8.00 8.90 26.55
CA LEU A 15 -7.94 7.71 25.68
C LEU A 15 -7.21 8.03 24.37
N VAL A 16 -7.56 9.12 23.69
CA VAL A 16 -6.90 9.55 22.45
C VAL A 16 -5.41 9.79 22.68
N GLY A 17 -5.04 10.42 23.81
CA GLY A 17 -3.62 10.66 24.12
C GLY A 17 -2.83 9.37 24.34
N SER A 18 -3.36 8.39 25.05
CA SER A 18 -2.67 7.10 25.29
C SER A 18 -2.59 6.26 24.01
N GLU A 19 -3.67 6.16 23.23
CA GLU A 19 -3.67 5.43 21.95
C GLU A 19 -2.67 6.01 20.97
N MET A 20 -2.56 7.34 20.90
CA MET A 20 -1.62 8.00 20.02
C MET A 20 -0.17 7.72 20.41
N CYS A 21 0.19 7.84 21.69
CA CYS A 21 1.55 7.53 22.16
C CYS A 21 1.92 6.06 21.87
N ILE A 22 1.00 5.12 22.08
CA ILE A 22 1.23 3.70 21.81
C ILE A 22 1.39 3.47 20.31
N ARG A 23 0.51 3.99 19.49
CA ARG A 23 0.54 3.81 18.03
C ARG A 23 1.78 4.41 17.41
N ASP A 24 2.12 5.66 17.76
CA ASP A 24 3.23 6.37 17.16
C ASP A 24 4.58 5.76 17.60
N SER A 25 4.71 5.39 18.87
CA SER A 25 5.88 4.64 19.36
C SER A 25 6.02 3.28 18.68
N SER A 26 4.90 2.54 18.54
CA SER A 26 4.88 1.27 17.83
C SER A 26 5.32 1.42 16.38
N SER A 27 4.82 2.44 15.67
CA SER A 27 5.18 2.69 14.27
C SER A 27 6.68 3.02 14.11
N ILE A 28 7.21 3.91 14.96
CA ILE A 28 8.64 4.28 14.93
C ILE A 28 9.51 3.05 15.21
N LEU A 29 9.20 2.30 16.27
CA LEU A 29 9.97 1.11 16.64
C LEU A 29 9.86 0.00 15.58
N THR A 30 8.72 -0.16 14.93
CA THR A 30 8.54 -1.10 13.82
C THR A 30 9.43 -0.71 12.64
N GLY A 31 9.41 0.56 12.23
CA GLY A 31 10.29 1.06 11.17
C GLY A 31 11.77 0.86 11.50
N LEU A 32 12.16 1.20 12.72
CA LEU A 32 13.54 0.99 13.20
C LEU A 32 13.92 -0.50 13.18
N ASN A 33 13.02 -1.38 13.64
CA ASN A 33 13.26 -2.81 13.66
C ASN A 33 13.49 -3.35 12.24
N PHE A 34 12.64 -2.99 11.26
CA PHE A 34 12.86 -3.39 9.86
C PHE A 34 14.21 -2.87 9.32
N MET A 35 14.54 -1.60 9.57
CA MET A 35 15.83 -1.03 9.12
C MET A 35 17.01 -1.81 9.72
N VAL A 36 17.03 -2.03 11.03
CA VAL A 36 18.10 -2.75 11.70
C VAL A 36 18.21 -4.20 11.21
N THR A 37 17.08 -4.87 11.04
CA THR A 37 17.03 -6.24 10.48
C THR A 37 17.63 -6.28 9.08
N ILE A 38 17.24 -5.38 8.21
CA ILE A 38 17.76 -5.31 6.84
C ILE A 38 19.25 -4.98 6.81
N HIS A 39 19.74 -4.12 7.71
CA HIS A 39 21.17 -3.77 7.76
C HIS A 39 22.04 -4.87 8.37
N LYS A 40 21.56 -5.55 9.42
CA LYS A 40 22.39 -6.42 10.27
C LYS A 40 22.15 -7.89 10.09
N MET A 41 20.95 -8.31 9.59
CA MET A 41 20.51 -9.71 9.60
C MET A 41 20.30 -10.29 8.20
N ARG A 42 20.83 -9.66 7.15
CA ARG A 42 20.83 -10.26 5.82
C ARG A 42 21.66 -11.55 5.81
N ALA A 43 21.14 -12.57 5.16
CA ALA A 43 21.89 -13.80 4.97
C ALA A 43 23.18 -13.52 4.17
N PRO A 44 24.27 -14.26 4.44
CA PRO A 44 25.52 -14.16 3.67
C PRO A 44 25.26 -14.27 2.16
N GLY A 45 25.84 -13.34 1.40
CA GLY A 45 25.64 -13.23 -0.05
C GLY A 45 24.53 -12.30 -0.48
N ILE A 46 23.60 -11.91 0.38
CA ILE A 46 22.58 -10.90 0.07
C ILE A 46 23.18 -9.50 0.19
N THR A 47 23.61 -8.95 -0.93
CA THR A 47 23.98 -7.53 -1.06
C THR A 47 22.73 -6.68 -1.27
N TRP A 48 22.86 -5.34 -1.29
CA TRP A 48 21.74 -4.43 -1.52
C TRP A 48 20.97 -4.78 -2.80
N PHE A 49 21.64 -4.94 -3.92
CA PHE A 49 21.03 -5.28 -5.21
C PHE A 49 20.78 -6.79 -5.43
N LYS A 50 20.85 -7.57 -4.36
CA LYS A 50 20.38 -8.96 -4.33
C LYS A 50 19.18 -9.18 -3.39
N MET A 51 18.64 -8.12 -2.79
CA MET A 51 17.43 -8.21 -1.97
C MET A 51 16.18 -8.35 -2.83
N PRO A 52 15.16 -9.11 -2.40
CA PRO A 52 13.83 -9.09 -3.01
C PRO A 52 13.25 -7.66 -3.06
N LEU A 53 12.49 -7.34 -4.09
CA LEU A 53 11.89 -6.00 -4.25
C LEU A 53 10.84 -5.70 -3.16
N PHE A 54 10.23 -6.73 -2.59
CA PHE A 54 9.40 -6.56 -1.39
C PHE A 54 10.21 -5.97 -0.22
N VAL A 55 11.44 -6.45 -0.01
CA VAL A 55 12.32 -5.92 1.04
C VAL A 55 12.71 -4.46 0.77
N TRP A 56 12.92 -4.07 -0.48
CA TRP A 56 13.13 -2.67 -0.85
C TRP A 56 11.90 -1.79 -0.57
N GLY A 57 10.69 -2.31 -0.84
CA GLY A 57 9.43 -1.64 -0.46
C GLY A 57 9.32 -1.43 1.05
N MET A 58 9.61 -2.46 1.84
CA MET A 58 9.60 -2.39 3.30
C MET A 58 10.68 -1.45 3.86
N TYR A 59 11.86 -1.43 3.25
CA TYR A 59 12.93 -0.51 3.64
C TYR A 59 12.53 0.96 3.41
N ALA A 60 12.02 1.27 2.22
CA ALA A 60 11.53 2.60 1.88
C ALA A 60 10.37 3.05 2.81
N THR A 61 9.44 2.15 3.10
CA THR A 61 8.36 2.37 4.07
C THR A 61 8.90 2.68 5.46
N SER A 62 9.90 1.93 5.91
CA SER A 62 10.52 2.10 7.24
C SER A 62 11.21 3.46 7.39
N LEU A 63 11.85 3.97 6.33
CA LEU A 63 12.40 5.33 6.32
C LEU A 63 11.31 6.38 6.59
N ILE A 64 10.16 6.23 5.93
CA ILE A 64 9.04 7.15 6.14
C ILE A 64 8.49 7.04 7.57
N MET A 65 8.33 5.82 8.09
CA MET A 65 7.82 5.59 9.44
C MET A 65 8.70 6.25 10.51
N VAL A 66 10.01 6.10 10.41
CA VAL A 66 10.95 6.65 11.40
C VAL A 66 11.03 8.17 11.32
N LEU A 67 11.02 8.75 10.13
CA LEU A 67 11.20 10.19 9.94
C LEU A 67 9.89 10.98 10.04
N GLY A 68 8.78 10.42 9.57
CA GLY A 68 7.50 11.11 9.49
C GLY A 68 6.64 11.01 10.75
N THR A 69 6.61 9.84 11.40
CA THR A 69 5.74 9.62 12.57
C THR A 69 5.99 10.59 13.73
N PRO A 70 7.22 11.02 14.04
CA PRO A 70 7.45 12.02 15.09
C PRO A 70 6.71 13.34 14.86
N VAL A 71 6.53 13.76 13.61
CA VAL A 71 5.87 15.03 13.29
C VAL A 71 4.37 14.97 13.59
N ILE A 72 3.71 13.84 13.27
CA ILE A 72 2.29 13.69 13.63
C ILE A 72 2.12 13.56 15.15
N ALA A 73 3.03 12.88 15.84
CA ALA A 73 3.01 12.77 17.29
C ALA A 73 3.08 14.16 17.95
N ILE A 74 3.99 15.03 17.48
CA ILE A 74 4.10 16.42 17.94
C ILE A 74 2.80 17.20 17.63
N THR A 75 2.29 17.09 16.41
CA THR A 75 1.07 17.80 15.98
C THR A 75 -0.11 17.48 16.89
N LEU A 76 -0.31 16.22 17.18
CA LEU A 76 -1.40 15.76 18.02
C LEU A 76 -1.15 16.11 19.50
N GLY A 77 0.13 16.11 19.94
CA GLY A 77 0.52 16.59 21.25
C GLY A 77 0.19 18.08 21.44
N LEU A 78 0.50 18.92 20.45
CA LEU A 78 0.15 20.34 20.46
C LEU A 78 -1.37 20.56 20.50
N MET A 79 -2.14 19.77 19.75
CA MET A 79 -3.60 19.81 19.78
C MET A 79 -4.17 19.41 21.17
N MET A 80 -3.55 18.45 21.86
CA MET A 80 -3.93 18.10 23.24
C MET A 80 -3.62 19.24 24.21
N VAL A 81 -2.46 19.89 24.07
CA VAL A 81 -2.09 21.07 24.88
C VAL A 81 -3.09 22.21 24.66
N GLU A 82 -3.43 22.50 23.41
CA GLU A 82 -4.43 23.51 23.07
C GLU A 82 -5.77 23.24 23.77
N ARG A 83 -6.29 22.02 23.64
CA ARG A 83 -7.58 21.64 24.22
C ARG A 83 -7.55 21.53 25.74
N GLY A 84 -6.44 21.12 26.32
CA GLY A 84 -6.28 20.93 27.76
C GLY A 84 -6.05 22.22 28.53
N LEU A 85 -5.30 23.17 27.93
CA LEU A 85 -4.89 24.42 28.58
C LEU A 85 -5.63 25.68 28.03
N GLY A 86 -6.40 25.54 26.95
CA GLY A 86 -7.08 26.67 26.32
C GLY A 86 -6.11 27.67 25.63
N ILE A 87 -4.96 27.16 25.17
CA ILE A 87 -3.95 27.99 24.49
C ILE A 87 -4.20 27.90 22.99
N GLY A 88 -4.33 29.03 22.31
CA GLY A 88 -4.52 29.09 20.86
C GLY A 88 -3.27 28.76 20.09
N ILE A 89 -3.17 27.52 19.59
CA ILE A 89 -2.09 27.05 18.69
C ILE A 89 -2.66 26.91 17.26
N PHE A 90 -3.78 26.24 17.12
CA PHE A 90 -4.44 25.93 15.85
C PHE A 90 -5.84 26.51 15.73
N ASP A 91 -6.56 26.66 16.85
CA ASP A 91 -7.93 27.17 16.86
C ASP A 91 -7.94 28.69 16.69
N PRO A 92 -8.51 29.22 15.58
CA PRO A 92 -8.57 30.64 15.32
C PRO A 92 -9.41 31.41 16.37
N ALA A 93 -10.37 30.76 17.03
CA ALA A 93 -11.14 31.34 18.11
C ALA A 93 -10.28 31.72 19.34
N LEU A 94 -9.16 31.04 19.50
CA LEU A 94 -8.16 31.26 20.57
C LEU A 94 -6.92 32.00 20.07
N GLY A 95 -6.94 32.50 18.82
CA GLY A 95 -5.79 33.17 18.19
C GLY A 95 -4.77 32.24 17.53
N GLY A 96 -5.12 30.97 17.33
CA GLY A 96 -4.29 29.98 16.65
C GLY A 96 -4.39 30.03 15.12
N ASP A 97 -3.52 29.26 14.46
CA ASP A 97 -3.44 29.17 13.00
C ASP A 97 -3.84 27.77 12.49
N PRO A 98 -5.02 27.61 11.86
CA PRO A 98 -5.44 26.34 11.29
C PRO A 98 -4.60 25.90 10.08
N VAL A 99 -3.92 26.81 9.38
CA VAL A 99 -3.03 26.47 8.27
C VAL A 99 -1.76 25.82 8.79
N LEU A 100 -1.25 26.27 9.94
CA LEU A 100 -0.14 25.61 10.63
C LEU A 100 -0.47 24.15 10.97
N PHE A 101 -1.71 23.89 11.48
CA PHE A 101 -2.15 22.51 11.70
C PHE A 101 -2.11 21.69 10.42
N GLN A 102 -2.61 22.22 9.32
CA GLN A 102 -2.65 21.52 8.03
C GLN A 102 -1.23 21.21 7.52
N HIS A 103 -0.28 22.13 7.64
CA HIS A 103 1.10 21.90 7.27
C HIS A 103 1.74 20.76 8.08
N LEU A 104 1.61 20.78 9.40
CA LEU A 104 2.17 19.75 10.28
C LEU A 104 1.49 18.40 10.07
N PHE A 105 0.17 18.38 9.91
CA PHE A 105 -0.60 17.16 9.65
C PHE A 105 -0.22 16.53 8.31
N TRP A 106 -0.17 17.29 7.23
CA TRP A 106 0.09 16.78 5.90
C TRP A 106 1.57 16.46 5.66
N PHE A 107 2.48 17.09 6.40
CA PHE A 107 3.89 16.70 6.37
C PHE A 107 4.09 15.20 6.70
N TYR A 108 3.26 14.65 7.57
CA TYR A 108 3.20 13.21 7.81
C TYR A 108 2.18 12.50 6.93
N SER A 109 0.96 13.01 6.84
CA SER A 109 -0.16 12.26 6.27
C SER A 109 -0.05 12.05 4.76
N HIS A 110 0.74 12.86 4.05
CA HIS A 110 1.09 12.55 2.68
C HIS A 110 2.15 11.41 2.60
N PRO A 111 3.31 11.46 3.29
CA PRO A 111 4.19 10.29 3.39
C PRO A 111 3.49 9.02 3.87
N ALA A 112 2.48 9.13 4.72
CA ALA A 112 1.69 7.98 5.20
C ALA A 112 0.98 7.22 4.07
N VAL A 113 0.53 7.89 3.00
CA VAL A 113 -0.06 7.19 1.85
C VAL A 113 0.99 6.37 1.09
N TYR A 114 2.25 6.79 1.13
CA TYR A 114 3.35 5.98 0.59
C TYR A 114 3.74 4.82 1.50
N ILE A 115 3.59 4.93 2.83
CA ILE A 115 3.67 3.79 3.77
C ILE A 115 2.67 2.71 3.36
N MET A 116 1.48 3.09 2.92
CA MET A 116 0.43 2.16 2.52
C MET A 116 0.71 1.46 1.20
N ILE A 117 1.24 2.16 0.19
CA ILE A 117 1.35 1.62 -1.17
C ILE A 117 2.69 0.93 -1.45
N LEU A 118 3.80 1.37 -0.87
CA LEU A 118 5.13 0.83 -1.17
C LEU A 118 5.28 -0.66 -0.87
N PRO A 119 4.78 -1.21 0.27
CA PRO A 119 4.78 -2.65 0.49
C PRO A 119 3.98 -3.41 -0.57
N GLY A 120 2.81 -2.88 -0.95
CA GLY A 120 1.98 -3.42 -2.02
C GLY A 120 2.72 -3.48 -3.36
N MET A 121 3.43 -2.42 -3.74
CA MET A 121 4.28 -2.41 -4.95
C MET A 121 5.40 -3.46 -4.89
N GLY A 122 5.94 -3.71 -3.70
CA GLY A 122 6.89 -4.80 -3.47
C GLY A 122 6.25 -6.16 -3.75
N VAL A 123 5.08 -6.45 -3.15
CA VAL A 123 4.31 -7.68 -3.39
C VAL A 123 4.05 -7.91 -4.88
N ILE A 124 3.59 -6.88 -5.59
CA ILE A 124 3.29 -6.98 -7.03
C ILE A 124 4.54 -7.37 -7.83
N SER A 125 5.71 -6.87 -7.44
CA SER A 125 6.96 -7.25 -8.09
C SER A 125 7.29 -8.74 -7.88
N GLU A 126 7.10 -9.28 -6.67
CA GLU A 126 7.29 -10.72 -6.38
C GLU A 126 6.31 -11.59 -7.19
N VAL A 127 5.03 -11.22 -7.17
CA VAL A 127 3.98 -11.98 -7.86
C VAL A 127 4.19 -11.98 -9.37
N ILE A 128 4.46 -10.83 -9.98
CA ILE A 128 4.68 -10.75 -11.43
C ILE A 128 5.89 -11.58 -11.85
N ALA A 129 7.01 -11.51 -11.13
CA ALA A 129 8.18 -12.33 -11.43
C ALA A 129 7.86 -13.82 -11.37
N ALA A 130 7.16 -14.26 -10.30
CA ALA A 130 6.80 -15.67 -10.10
C ALA A 130 5.82 -16.18 -11.17
N PHE A 131 4.77 -15.43 -11.49
CA PHE A 131 3.73 -15.87 -12.41
C PHE A 131 4.03 -15.61 -13.89
N CYS A 132 5.08 -14.83 -14.19
CA CYS A 132 5.64 -14.73 -15.54
C CYS A 132 6.83 -15.67 -15.76
N ARG A 133 7.36 -16.29 -14.69
CA ARG A 133 8.57 -17.11 -14.71
C ARG A 133 9.72 -16.42 -15.43
N LYS A 134 9.93 -15.18 -15.07
CA LYS A 134 10.88 -14.33 -15.77
C LYS A 134 11.55 -13.37 -14.79
N ARG A 135 12.85 -13.15 -14.99
CA ARG A 135 13.57 -12.12 -14.26
C ARG A 135 12.89 -10.78 -14.45
N ILE A 136 12.67 -10.05 -13.35
CA ILE A 136 11.99 -8.76 -13.40
C ILE A 136 12.80 -7.75 -14.22
N PHE A 137 12.13 -7.07 -15.13
CA PHE A 137 12.76 -6.05 -15.95
C PHE A 137 13.08 -4.81 -15.12
N GLY A 138 14.29 -4.28 -15.25
CA GLY A 138 14.68 -3.04 -14.59
C GLY A 138 14.73 -3.13 -13.06
N TYR A 139 15.19 -4.23 -12.48
CA TYR A 139 15.25 -4.49 -11.05
C TYR A 139 15.81 -3.30 -10.26
N GLU A 140 16.97 -2.77 -10.66
CA GLU A 140 17.62 -1.65 -9.96
C GLU A 140 16.78 -0.37 -10.03
N PHE A 141 16.14 -0.11 -11.17
CA PHE A 141 15.25 1.03 -11.34
C PHE A 141 14.01 0.91 -10.43
N ILE A 142 13.43 -0.29 -10.28
CA ILE A 142 12.31 -0.52 -9.36
C ILE A 142 12.76 -0.36 -7.92
N ALA A 143 13.93 -0.89 -7.54
CA ALA A 143 14.49 -0.76 -6.20
C ALA A 143 14.70 0.72 -5.85
N MET A 144 15.44 1.45 -6.69
CA MET A 144 15.72 2.87 -6.47
C MET A 144 14.47 3.75 -6.53
N SER A 145 13.48 3.40 -7.37
CA SER A 145 12.21 4.12 -7.41
C SER A 145 11.45 4.02 -6.08
N SER A 146 11.57 2.92 -5.33
CA SER A 146 10.96 2.80 -4.00
C SER A 146 11.54 3.82 -3.03
N VAL A 147 12.86 3.96 -3.01
CA VAL A 147 13.55 4.96 -2.17
C VAL A 147 13.23 6.38 -2.65
N SER A 148 13.21 6.61 -3.97
CA SER A 148 12.86 7.91 -4.55
C SER A 148 11.46 8.36 -4.17
N ILE A 149 10.47 7.46 -4.20
CA ILE A 149 9.10 7.75 -3.74
C ILE A 149 9.10 8.13 -2.25
N ALA A 150 9.82 7.39 -1.41
CA ALA A 150 9.90 7.69 0.02
C ALA A 150 10.51 9.08 0.28
N VAL A 151 11.57 9.43 -0.42
CA VAL A 151 12.24 10.74 -0.26
C VAL A 151 11.36 11.87 -0.81
N LEU A 152 10.89 11.75 -2.04
CA LEU A 152 10.04 12.77 -2.67
C LEU A 152 8.75 12.99 -1.89
N GLY A 153 8.20 11.94 -1.28
CA GLY A 153 6.99 12.01 -0.46
C GLY A 153 7.06 13.06 0.66
N PHE A 154 8.25 13.36 1.18
CA PHE A 154 8.44 14.39 2.20
C PHE A 154 8.42 15.83 1.67
N PHE A 155 8.40 16.03 0.37
CA PHE A 155 8.50 17.37 -0.24
C PHE A 155 7.24 17.80 -0.99
N VAL A 156 6.17 16.99 -0.95
CA VAL A 156 4.97 17.23 -1.79
C VAL A 156 3.69 17.51 -1.01
N TRP A 157 3.73 17.50 0.31
CA TRP A 157 2.52 17.60 1.16
C TRP A 157 1.67 18.86 0.89
N GLY A 158 2.28 19.93 0.39
CA GLY A 158 1.59 21.23 0.21
C GLY A 158 0.52 21.21 -0.90
N HIS A 159 0.44 20.15 -1.71
CA HIS A 159 -0.68 20.01 -2.65
C HIS A 159 -2.03 19.80 -1.93
N HIS A 160 -2.02 19.35 -0.68
CA HIS A 160 -3.24 19.30 0.14
C HIS A 160 -3.71 20.69 0.61
N LEU A 161 -2.91 21.72 0.36
CA LEU A 161 -3.16 23.09 0.82
C LEU A 161 -3.39 24.09 -0.32
N PHE A 162 -3.59 23.64 -1.55
CA PHE A 162 -3.75 24.54 -2.71
C PHE A 162 -4.89 25.57 -2.53
N VAL A 163 -5.93 25.22 -1.78
CA VAL A 163 -7.10 26.08 -1.52
C VAL A 163 -7.19 26.55 -0.06
N SER A 164 -6.16 26.35 0.76
CA SER A 164 -6.18 26.69 2.20
C SER A 164 -5.51 28.03 2.54
N GLY A 165 -5.15 28.82 1.54
CA GLY A 165 -4.54 30.14 1.75
C GLY A 165 -3.01 30.15 1.77
N GLN A 166 -2.32 29.05 1.41
CA GLN A 166 -0.88 29.10 1.19
C GLN A 166 -0.52 30.05 0.03
N SER A 167 0.72 30.57 0.02
CA SER A 167 1.14 31.47 -1.05
C SER A 167 1.09 30.79 -2.41
N ILE A 168 0.76 31.54 -3.46
CA ILE A 168 0.69 31.02 -4.83
C ILE A 168 2.05 30.47 -5.30
N TYR A 169 3.15 31.09 -4.88
CA TYR A 169 4.51 30.58 -5.20
C TYR A 169 4.79 29.23 -4.56
N ALA A 170 4.42 29.06 -3.29
CA ALA A 170 4.51 27.75 -2.63
C ALA A 170 3.64 26.71 -3.35
N GLY A 171 2.40 27.07 -3.71
CA GLY A 171 1.51 26.22 -4.49
C GLY A 171 2.13 25.77 -5.83
N MET A 172 2.75 26.70 -6.57
CA MET A 172 3.44 26.36 -7.83
C MET A 172 4.61 25.39 -7.62
N VAL A 173 5.43 25.59 -6.59
CA VAL A 173 6.54 24.70 -6.25
C VAL A 173 6.04 23.32 -5.86
N PHE A 174 5.04 23.22 -4.99
CA PHE A 174 4.44 21.96 -4.59
C PHE A 174 3.76 21.24 -5.77
N SER A 175 3.10 21.98 -6.66
CA SER A 175 2.53 21.43 -7.89
C SER A 175 3.59 20.76 -8.76
N PHE A 176 4.70 21.45 -9.03
CA PHE A 176 5.79 20.91 -9.82
C PHE A 176 6.42 19.66 -9.19
N ILE A 177 6.79 19.73 -7.91
CA ILE A 177 7.44 18.60 -7.22
C ILE A 177 6.48 17.40 -7.14
N THR A 178 5.17 17.66 -6.94
CA THR A 178 4.16 16.59 -6.90
C THR A 178 4.08 15.84 -8.23
N MET A 179 4.15 16.52 -9.36
CA MET A 179 4.21 15.86 -10.68
C MET A 179 5.45 14.98 -10.85
N VAL A 180 6.58 15.35 -10.25
CA VAL A 180 7.83 14.55 -10.34
C VAL A 180 7.66 13.18 -9.67
N VAL A 181 6.80 13.00 -8.68
CA VAL A 181 6.53 11.70 -8.03
C VAL A 181 5.92 10.68 -9.01
N ALA A 182 5.26 11.15 -10.07
CA ALA A 182 4.73 10.26 -11.09
C ALA A 182 5.85 9.48 -11.83
N VAL A 183 7.06 10.03 -11.93
CA VAL A 183 8.17 9.40 -12.64
C VAL A 183 8.61 8.08 -11.99
N PRO A 184 9.00 8.02 -10.71
CA PRO A 184 9.39 6.75 -10.08
C PRO A 184 8.21 5.76 -9.99
N SER A 185 6.97 6.22 -9.88
CA SER A 185 5.78 5.36 -9.93
C SER A 185 5.58 4.77 -11.33
N GLY A 186 5.74 5.56 -12.39
CA GLY A 186 5.68 5.13 -13.78
C GLY A 186 6.77 4.10 -14.12
N ILE A 187 8.00 4.28 -13.62
CA ILE A 187 9.08 3.30 -13.78
C ILE A 187 8.64 1.91 -13.33
N LYS A 188 7.96 1.80 -12.19
CA LYS A 188 7.48 0.51 -11.69
C LYS A 188 6.42 -0.10 -12.61
N VAL A 189 5.41 0.66 -12.98
CA VAL A 189 4.32 0.19 -13.84
C VAL A 189 4.87 -0.30 -15.19
N PHE A 190 5.72 0.48 -15.85
CA PHE A 190 6.32 0.08 -17.13
C PHE A 190 7.25 -1.13 -16.97
N SER A 191 8.00 -1.24 -15.89
CA SER A 191 8.86 -2.40 -15.64
C SER A 191 8.05 -3.67 -15.39
N TRP A 192 6.91 -3.61 -14.71
CA TRP A 192 5.99 -4.76 -14.57
C TRP A 192 5.40 -5.18 -15.92
N MET A 193 4.96 -4.23 -16.74
CA MET A 193 4.46 -4.51 -18.09
C MET A 193 5.56 -5.14 -18.99
N ALA A 194 6.77 -4.62 -18.94
CA ALA A 194 7.92 -5.16 -19.67
C ALA A 194 8.32 -6.57 -19.17
N THR A 195 8.13 -6.86 -17.88
CA THR A 195 8.34 -8.20 -17.33
C THR A 195 7.33 -9.20 -17.88
N MET A 196 6.05 -8.80 -17.96
CA MET A 196 5.00 -9.65 -18.54
C MET A 196 5.18 -9.89 -20.04
N TYR A 197 5.75 -8.92 -20.77
CA TYR A 197 5.99 -9.05 -22.20
C TYR A 197 6.90 -10.24 -22.50
N LYS A 198 6.43 -11.18 -23.33
CA LYS A 198 7.11 -12.45 -23.63
C LYS A 198 7.43 -13.32 -22.40
N GLY A 199 6.71 -13.16 -21.30
CA GLY A 199 6.76 -14.06 -20.15
C GLY A 199 5.81 -15.25 -20.31
N SER A 200 6.08 -16.33 -19.57
CA SER A 200 5.16 -17.48 -19.46
C SER A 200 4.10 -17.19 -18.40
N VAL A 201 3.12 -16.36 -18.74
CA VAL A 201 2.14 -15.85 -17.77
C VAL A 201 1.13 -16.93 -17.40
N SER A 202 0.98 -17.20 -16.09
CA SER A 202 -0.13 -17.98 -15.55
C SER A 202 -1.13 -17.06 -14.82
N TYR A 203 -2.43 -17.36 -15.01
CA TYR A 203 -3.52 -16.51 -14.52
C TYR A 203 -4.16 -17.10 -13.26
N ASP A 204 -3.35 -17.51 -12.29
CA ASP A 204 -3.83 -17.91 -10.97
C ASP A 204 -4.21 -16.69 -10.14
N ALA A 205 -4.99 -16.89 -9.08
CA ALA A 205 -5.59 -15.79 -8.34
C ALA A 205 -4.60 -14.69 -7.91
N PRO A 206 -3.38 -14.98 -7.40
CA PRO A 206 -2.42 -13.93 -7.06
C PRO A 206 -2.11 -13.02 -8.25
N MET A 207 -1.94 -13.60 -9.45
CA MET A 207 -1.66 -12.83 -10.66
C MET A 207 -2.86 -12.02 -11.14
N LEU A 208 -4.09 -12.52 -10.99
CA LEU A 208 -5.29 -11.75 -11.33
C LEU A 208 -5.43 -10.51 -10.45
N TYR A 209 -5.15 -10.63 -9.15
CA TYR A 209 -5.09 -9.46 -8.27
C TYR A 209 -3.95 -8.50 -8.64
N ALA A 210 -2.78 -9.02 -9.04
CA ALA A 210 -1.68 -8.18 -9.48
C ALA A 210 -2.02 -7.41 -10.77
N LEU A 211 -2.71 -8.03 -11.72
CA LEU A 211 -3.21 -7.35 -12.92
C LEU A 211 -4.27 -6.30 -12.58
N GLY A 212 -5.19 -6.65 -11.65
CA GLY A 212 -6.15 -5.70 -11.09
C GLY A 212 -5.46 -4.49 -10.48
N PHE A 213 -4.42 -4.73 -9.65
CA PHE A 213 -3.58 -3.66 -9.09
C PHE A 213 -3.01 -2.75 -10.18
N ILE A 214 -2.36 -3.30 -11.19
CA ILE A 214 -1.74 -2.50 -12.27
C ILE A 214 -2.79 -1.62 -12.94
N GLY A 215 -3.95 -2.17 -13.30
CA GLY A 215 -5.01 -1.42 -13.95
C GLY A 215 -5.56 -0.29 -13.06
N LEU A 216 -5.96 -0.65 -11.84
CA LEU A 216 -6.60 0.31 -10.91
C LEU A 216 -5.60 1.37 -10.43
N PHE A 217 -4.38 0.95 -10.06
CA PHE A 217 -3.33 1.88 -9.65
C PHE A 217 -2.92 2.83 -10.79
N SER A 218 -2.91 2.37 -12.05
CA SER A 218 -2.61 3.25 -13.19
C SER A 218 -3.66 4.35 -13.35
N VAL A 219 -4.95 4.02 -13.22
CA VAL A 219 -6.03 5.03 -13.22
C VAL A 219 -5.86 5.99 -12.02
N GLY A 220 -5.59 5.46 -10.83
CA GLY A 220 -5.33 6.25 -9.63
C GLY A 220 -4.14 7.19 -9.80
N GLY A 221 -3.02 6.69 -10.33
CA GLY A 221 -1.81 7.48 -10.56
C GLY A 221 -2.00 8.59 -11.60
N LEU A 222 -2.66 8.29 -12.71
CA LEU A 222 -2.95 9.29 -13.75
C LEU A 222 -3.90 10.40 -13.23
N THR A 223 -4.94 10.03 -12.49
CA THR A 223 -5.83 11.02 -11.87
C THR A 223 -5.13 11.83 -10.79
N GLY A 224 -4.12 11.24 -10.12
CA GLY A 224 -3.22 11.96 -9.21
C GLY A 224 -2.39 13.04 -9.91
N VAL A 225 -1.94 12.80 -11.15
CA VAL A 225 -1.25 13.83 -11.95
C VAL A 225 -2.19 15.00 -12.24
N PHE A 226 -3.48 14.76 -12.52
CA PHE A 226 -4.45 15.85 -12.67
C PHE A 226 -4.59 16.69 -11.38
N LEU A 227 -4.70 16.03 -10.21
CA LEU A 227 -4.77 16.71 -8.92
C LEU A 227 -3.46 17.41 -8.52
N ALA A 228 -2.31 16.95 -9.05
CA ALA A 228 -1.02 17.62 -8.84
C ALA A 228 -0.95 18.99 -9.53
N ILE A 229 -1.75 19.22 -10.57
CA ILE A 229 -1.81 20.50 -11.29
C ILE A 229 -2.69 21.45 -10.50
N MET A 230 -2.08 22.45 -9.84
CA MET A 230 -2.78 23.40 -8.98
C MET A 230 -4.00 24.03 -9.67
N GLY A 231 -3.88 24.42 -10.95
CA GLY A 231 -4.98 25.03 -11.70
C GLY A 231 -6.19 24.10 -11.92
N LEU A 232 -5.98 22.77 -11.96
CA LEU A 232 -7.06 21.79 -12.01
C LEU A 232 -7.60 21.46 -10.62
N ASP A 233 -6.70 21.35 -9.62
CA ASP A 233 -7.11 21.00 -8.26
C ASP A 233 -8.02 22.08 -7.62
N ILE A 234 -7.86 23.34 -7.96
CA ILE A 234 -8.77 24.42 -7.53
C ILE A 234 -10.24 24.07 -7.82
N HIS A 235 -10.52 23.38 -8.93
CA HIS A 235 -11.88 22.97 -9.31
C HIS A 235 -12.28 21.60 -8.75
N MET A 236 -11.32 20.73 -8.48
CA MET A 236 -11.56 19.35 -8.06
C MET A 236 -11.38 19.15 -6.55
N HIS A 237 -10.76 20.11 -5.86
CA HIS A 237 -10.50 20.05 -4.42
C HIS A 237 -11.81 19.86 -3.65
N ASP A 238 -11.78 18.94 -2.68
CA ASP A 238 -12.93 18.55 -1.85
C ASP A 238 -14.18 18.11 -2.65
N THR A 239 -14.02 17.65 -3.88
CA THR A 239 -15.06 16.96 -4.66
C THR A 239 -14.91 15.43 -4.59
N TYR A 240 -15.90 14.71 -5.14
CA TYR A 240 -15.84 13.24 -5.29
C TYR A 240 -14.76 12.76 -6.26
N PHE A 241 -14.18 13.64 -7.08
CA PHE A 241 -13.01 13.30 -7.89
C PHE A 241 -11.82 12.92 -7.02
N VAL A 242 -11.57 13.66 -5.94
CA VAL A 242 -10.52 13.33 -4.96
C VAL A 242 -10.83 12.01 -4.26
N VAL A 243 -12.09 11.76 -3.92
CA VAL A 243 -12.52 10.49 -3.29
C VAL A 243 -12.25 9.30 -4.21
N ALA A 244 -12.63 9.41 -5.47
CA ALA A 244 -12.35 8.38 -6.47
C ALA A 244 -10.84 8.14 -6.61
N HIS A 245 -10.05 9.23 -6.75
CA HIS A 245 -8.61 9.15 -6.89
C HIS A 245 -7.95 8.35 -5.77
N PHE A 246 -8.16 8.74 -4.51
CA PHE A 246 -7.46 8.06 -3.44
C PHE A 246 -7.96 6.63 -3.20
N HIS A 247 -9.23 6.30 -3.54
CA HIS A 247 -9.68 4.92 -3.50
C HIS A 247 -9.03 4.06 -4.59
N TYR A 248 -8.82 4.58 -5.80
CA TYR A 248 -8.09 3.87 -6.84
C TYR A 248 -6.63 3.58 -6.44
N VAL A 249 -6.00 4.48 -5.66
CA VAL A 249 -4.64 4.25 -5.14
C VAL A 249 -4.64 3.33 -3.93
N MET A 250 -5.54 3.57 -2.93
CA MET A 250 -5.53 2.84 -1.66
C MET A 250 -6.20 1.47 -1.78
N VAL A 251 -7.46 1.42 -2.19
CA VAL A 251 -8.21 0.15 -2.27
C VAL A 251 -7.84 -0.58 -3.56
N GLY A 252 -7.89 0.12 -4.70
CA GLY A 252 -7.46 -0.42 -6.00
C GLY A 252 -5.97 -0.78 -6.04
N GLY A 253 -5.14 -0.06 -5.29
CA GLY A 253 -3.73 -0.36 -5.09
C GLY A 253 -3.49 -1.25 -3.86
N ALA A 254 -3.32 -0.66 -2.67
CA ALA A 254 -2.80 -1.36 -1.49
C ALA A 254 -3.66 -2.57 -1.08
N VAL A 255 -5.00 -2.47 -1.07
CA VAL A 255 -5.86 -3.61 -0.68
C VAL A 255 -5.83 -4.71 -1.73
N THR A 256 -5.82 -4.38 -3.02
CA THR A 256 -5.71 -5.39 -4.09
C THR A 256 -4.33 -6.08 -4.05
N ALA A 257 -3.25 -5.35 -3.75
CA ALA A 257 -1.94 -5.96 -3.51
C ALA A 257 -1.94 -6.86 -2.27
N PHE A 258 -2.63 -6.48 -1.19
CA PHE A 258 -2.82 -7.34 -0.02
C PHE A 258 -3.57 -8.63 -0.38
N MET A 259 -4.62 -8.54 -1.20
CA MET A 259 -5.32 -9.73 -1.70
C MET A 259 -4.41 -10.61 -2.55
N SER A 260 -3.56 -10.04 -3.39
CA SER A 260 -2.53 -10.76 -4.13
C SER A 260 -1.56 -11.47 -3.18
N ALA A 261 -1.06 -10.75 -2.15
CA ALA A 261 -0.12 -11.27 -1.15
C ALA A 261 -0.70 -12.45 -0.37
N ILE A 262 -1.92 -12.29 0.17
CA ILE A 262 -2.53 -13.35 0.99
C ILE A 262 -2.75 -14.62 0.16
N HIS A 263 -3.14 -14.51 -1.10
CA HIS A 263 -3.29 -15.67 -1.97
C HIS A 263 -1.95 -16.28 -2.39
N PHE A 264 -0.92 -15.45 -2.59
CA PHE A 264 0.42 -15.90 -2.95
C PHE A 264 1.08 -16.69 -1.81
N TRP A 265 1.05 -16.15 -0.58
CA TRP A 265 1.69 -16.78 0.57
C TRP A 265 0.77 -17.70 1.39
N TRP A 266 -0.54 -17.78 1.10
CA TRP A 266 -1.46 -18.68 1.80
C TRP A 266 -0.99 -20.12 1.84
N PRO A 267 -0.58 -20.73 0.69
CA PRO A 267 -0.05 -22.09 0.68
C PRO A 267 1.19 -22.24 1.56
N LYS A 268 2.06 -21.25 1.59
CA LYS A 268 3.26 -21.24 2.42
C LYS A 268 2.91 -21.18 3.91
N MET A 269 2.01 -20.30 4.30
CA MET A 269 1.64 -20.08 5.70
C MET A 269 0.85 -21.25 6.30
N THR A 270 0.03 -21.91 5.48
CA THR A 270 -0.97 -22.90 5.98
C THR A 270 -0.69 -24.33 5.53
N GLY A 271 0.16 -24.54 4.53
CA GLY A 271 0.37 -25.83 3.88
C GLY A 271 -0.83 -26.29 3.04
N ARG A 272 -1.82 -25.42 2.79
CA ARG A 272 -3.08 -25.77 2.13
C ARG A 272 -3.37 -24.84 0.96
N MET A 273 -3.87 -25.41 -0.14
CA MET A 273 -4.40 -24.64 -1.27
C MET A 273 -5.87 -24.27 -1.03
N TYR A 274 -6.23 -23.09 -1.46
CA TYR A 274 -7.63 -22.63 -1.55
C TYR A 274 -8.26 -23.07 -2.88
N PRO A 275 -9.62 -23.01 -3.02
CA PRO A 275 -10.31 -23.36 -4.27
C PRO A 275 -10.11 -22.27 -5.33
N GLU A 276 -9.32 -22.57 -6.34
CA GLU A 276 -8.89 -21.63 -7.38
C GLU A 276 -10.05 -20.99 -8.17
N GLY A 277 -11.09 -21.74 -8.47
CA GLY A 277 -12.26 -21.20 -9.20
C GLY A 277 -12.98 -20.08 -8.44
N TRP A 278 -13.17 -20.25 -7.14
CA TRP A 278 -13.76 -19.22 -6.28
C TRP A 278 -12.84 -18.01 -6.09
N SER A 279 -11.55 -18.23 -6.03
CA SER A 279 -10.59 -17.14 -5.89
C SER A 279 -10.48 -16.28 -7.14
N ARG A 280 -10.54 -16.89 -8.34
CA ARG A 280 -10.63 -16.16 -9.61
C ARG A 280 -11.92 -15.37 -9.75
N LEU A 281 -13.05 -15.96 -9.36
CA LEU A 281 -14.35 -15.27 -9.33
C LEU A 281 -14.32 -14.07 -8.38
N ALA A 282 -13.76 -14.23 -7.18
CA ALA A 282 -13.62 -13.15 -6.21
C ALA A 282 -12.76 -12.00 -6.75
N ALA A 283 -11.63 -12.32 -7.40
CA ALA A 283 -10.76 -11.31 -8.02
C ALA A 283 -11.52 -10.50 -9.08
N PHE A 284 -12.30 -11.18 -9.93
CA PHE A 284 -13.14 -10.51 -10.95
C PHE A 284 -14.22 -9.63 -10.30
N LEU A 285 -14.94 -10.14 -9.29
CA LEU A 285 -16.01 -9.39 -8.63
C LEU A 285 -15.47 -8.18 -7.85
N ILE A 286 -14.30 -8.30 -7.22
CA ILE A 286 -13.62 -7.17 -6.57
C ILE A 286 -13.26 -6.12 -7.61
N PHE A 287 -12.67 -6.50 -8.74
CA PHE A 287 -12.31 -5.56 -9.79
C PHE A 287 -13.55 -4.87 -10.39
N ALA A 288 -14.60 -5.62 -10.73
CA ALA A 288 -15.83 -5.09 -11.32
C ALA A 288 -16.61 -4.20 -10.32
N GLY A 289 -16.82 -4.70 -9.09
CA GLY A 289 -17.49 -3.95 -8.02
C GLY A 289 -16.74 -2.66 -7.65
N PHE A 290 -15.42 -2.72 -7.63
CA PHE A 290 -14.58 -1.54 -7.38
C PHE A 290 -14.79 -0.46 -8.45
N ASN A 291 -14.69 -0.81 -9.73
CA ASN A 291 -14.88 0.15 -10.82
C ASN A 291 -16.32 0.70 -10.83
N LEU A 292 -17.32 -0.14 -10.61
CA LEU A 292 -18.72 0.31 -10.53
C LEU A 292 -18.96 1.25 -9.33
N THR A 293 -18.20 1.08 -8.24
CA THR A 293 -18.27 1.97 -7.08
C THR A 293 -17.62 3.32 -7.33
N PHE A 294 -16.35 3.31 -7.78
CA PHE A 294 -15.51 4.51 -7.73
C PHE A 294 -15.37 5.23 -9.07
N PHE A 295 -15.58 4.58 -10.19
CA PHE A 295 -15.52 5.26 -11.49
C PHE A 295 -16.63 6.32 -11.66
N PRO A 296 -17.91 6.06 -11.28
CA PRO A 296 -18.94 7.08 -11.30
C PRO A 296 -18.62 8.31 -10.43
N GLN A 297 -17.83 8.12 -9.36
CA GLN A 297 -17.41 9.21 -8.48
C GLN A 297 -16.43 10.18 -9.15
N PHE A 298 -15.62 9.73 -10.13
CA PHE A 298 -14.84 10.65 -10.95
C PHE A 298 -15.75 11.58 -11.75
N ILE A 299 -16.84 11.05 -12.30
CA ILE A 299 -17.76 11.81 -13.14
C ILE A 299 -18.50 12.83 -12.29
N VAL A 300 -19.13 12.43 -11.18
CA VAL A 300 -19.85 13.40 -10.33
C VAL A 300 -18.91 14.41 -9.67
N GLY A 301 -17.69 14.00 -9.34
CA GLY A 301 -16.67 14.90 -8.79
C GLY A 301 -16.20 15.93 -9.81
N TYR A 302 -15.99 15.52 -11.07
CA TYR A 302 -15.68 16.44 -12.17
C TYR A 302 -16.82 17.44 -12.44
N LEU A 303 -18.07 17.00 -12.27
CA LEU A 303 -19.27 17.86 -12.38
C LEU A 303 -19.47 18.75 -11.14
N GLY A 304 -18.60 18.68 -10.14
CA GLY A 304 -18.60 19.58 -8.98
C GLY A 304 -19.31 19.03 -7.73
N MET A 305 -19.71 17.75 -7.69
CA MET A 305 -20.28 17.16 -6.47
C MET A 305 -19.28 17.20 -5.32
N PRO A 306 -19.55 17.92 -4.20
CA PRO A 306 -18.64 17.99 -3.08
C PRO A 306 -18.59 16.67 -2.31
N ARG A 307 -17.44 16.35 -1.71
CA ARG A 307 -17.35 15.30 -0.69
C ARG A 307 -17.96 15.77 0.63
N ARG A 308 -18.24 14.85 1.55
CA ARG A 308 -18.83 15.15 2.89
C ARG A 308 -20.19 15.84 2.81
N TYR A 309 -20.95 15.51 1.79
CA TYR A 309 -22.28 16.09 1.54
C TYR A 309 -23.32 15.57 2.52
N HIS A 310 -24.36 16.37 2.74
CA HIS A 310 -25.60 15.97 3.41
C HIS A 310 -26.67 15.57 2.38
N VAL A 311 -26.75 16.29 1.27
CA VAL A 311 -27.68 16.07 0.17
C VAL A 311 -27.00 16.46 -1.13
N TYR A 312 -27.42 15.86 -2.24
CA TYR A 312 -26.95 16.16 -3.58
C TYR A 312 -28.13 16.38 -4.54
N PRO A 313 -27.97 17.13 -5.64
CA PRO A 313 -28.98 17.32 -6.68
C PRO A 313 -29.42 16.01 -7.33
N GLU A 314 -30.69 15.96 -7.76
CA GLU A 314 -31.28 14.76 -8.40
C GLU A 314 -30.56 14.34 -9.68
N GLU A 315 -29.96 15.24 -10.42
CA GLU A 315 -29.19 14.98 -11.63
C GLU A 315 -28.02 14.00 -11.41
N TRP A 316 -27.51 13.89 -10.20
CA TRP A 316 -26.43 12.94 -9.85
C TRP A 316 -26.93 11.63 -9.26
N GLN A 317 -28.25 11.46 -9.14
CA GLN A 317 -28.86 10.29 -8.49
C GLN A 317 -28.44 8.97 -9.16
N LEU A 318 -28.45 8.91 -10.48
CA LEU A 318 -28.10 7.68 -11.21
C LEU A 318 -26.69 7.22 -10.90
N LEU A 319 -25.70 8.13 -10.94
CA LEU A 319 -24.29 7.81 -10.68
C LEU A 319 -24.05 7.41 -9.22
N ASN A 320 -24.80 7.99 -8.28
CA ASN A 320 -24.75 7.61 -6.86
C ASN A 320 -25.40 6.22 -6.63
N ILE A 321 -26.49 5.89 -7.33
CA ILE A 321 -27.08 4.54 -7.31
C ILE A 321 -26.09 3.52 -7.86
N MET A 322 -25.42 3.79 -8.98
CA MET A 322 -24.39 2.91 -9.54
C MET A 322 -23.25 2.68 -8.54
N SER A 323 -22.76 3.75 -7.89
CA SER A 323 -21.74 3.67 -6.86
C SER A 323 -22.18 2.78 -5.69
N SER A 324 -23.41 2.94 -5.20
CA SER A 324 -23.98 2.13 -4.11
C SER A 324 -24.15 0.66 -4.50
N ALA A 325 -24.63 0.37 -5.73
CA ALA A 325 -24.73 -0.99 -6.25
C ALA A 325 -23.34 -1.64 -6.36
N GLY A 326 -22.35 -0.91 -6.85
CA GLY A 326 -20.96 -1.36 -6.89
C GLY A 326 -20.40 -1.68 -5.50
N ALA A 327 -20.66 -0.83 -4.52
CA ALA A 327 -20.24 -1.04 -3.14
C ALA A 327 -20.86 -2.31 -2.54
N THR A 328 -22.10 -2.62 -2.85
CA THR A 328 -22.76 -3.86 -2.43
C THR A 328 -22.09 -5.09 -3.03
N ILE A 329 -21.77 -5.06 -4.33
CA ILE A 329 -21.04 -6.14 -5.01
C ILE A 329 -19.65 -6.28 -4.36
N LEU A 330 -18.95 -5.19 -4.12
CA LEU A 330 -17.62 -5.16 -3.54
C LEU A 330 -17.61 -5.75 -2.13
N ALA A 331 -18.61 -5.42 -1.29
CA ALA A 331 -18.75 -5.97 0.06
C ALA A 331 -18.90 -7.50 0.03
N VAL A 332 -19.79 -8.02 -0.81
CA VAL A 332 -19.96 -9.47 -1.00
C VAL A 332 -18.66 -10.09 -1.53
N ALA A 333 -18.01 -9.45 -2.51
CA ALA A 333 -16.78 -9.93 -3.11
C ALA A 333 -15.61 -10.05 -2.12
N PHE A 334 -15.53 -9.22 -1.08
CA PHE A 334 -14.53 -9.36 -0.01
C PHE A 334 -14.88 -10.43 1.03
N ILE A 335 -16.17 -10.76 1.23
CA ILE A 335 -16.58 -11.85 2.12
C ILE A 335 -16.19 -13.21 1.53
N VAL A 336 -16.31 -13.39 0.22
CA VAL A 336 -16.01 -14.67 -0.44
C VAL A 336 -14.59 -15.18 -0.15
N PRO A 337 -13.51 -14.40 -0.28
CA PRO A 337 -12.17 -14.81 0.11
C PRO A 337 -12.04 -15.20 1.58
N ALA A 338 -12.64 -14.45 2.48
CA ALA A 338 -12.62 -14.79 3.90
C ALA A 338 -13.21 -16.18 4.15
N VAL A 339 -14.35 -16.48 3.52
CA VAL A 339 -15.03 -17.77 3.66
C VAL A 339 -14.18 -18.92 3.11
N TYR A 340 -13.72 -18.85 1.86
CA TYR A 340 -12.99 -19.98 1.28
C TYR A 340 -11.58 -20.14 1.84
N LEU A 341 -10.91 -19.08 2.28
CA LEU A 341 -9.62 -19.18 2.93
C LEU A 341 -9.75 -19.91 4.28
N ILE A 342 -10.71 -19.50 5.12
CA ILE A 342 -11.00 -20.21 6.39
C ILE A 342 -11.40 -21.67 6.11
N TRP A 343 -12.28 -21.93 5.16
CA TRP A 343 -12.65 -23.28 4.75
C TRP A 343 -11.44 -24.12 4.32
N SER A 344 -10.49 -23.51 3.61
CA SER A 344 -9.32 -24.20 3.09
C SER A 344 -8.35 -24.70 4.19
N LEU A 345 -8.38 -24.11 5.37
CA LEU A 345 -7.55 -24.55 6.52
C LEU A 345 -7.83 -26.02 6.89
N LYS A 346 -9.08 -26.46 6.72
CA LYS A 346 -9.50 -27.85 7.01
C LYS A 346 -9.62 -28.69 5.75
N ASN A 347 -10.16 -28.14 4.67
CA ASN A 347 -10.60 -28.89 3.48
C ASN A 347 -9.71 -28.68 2.25
N GLY A 348 -8.74 -27.74 2.33
CA GLY A 348 -7.83 -27.47 1.23
C GLY A 348 -6.89 -28.62 0.93
N LYS A 349 -6.54 -28.82 -0.33
CA LYS A 349 -5.52 -29.81 -0.72
C LYS A 349 -4.15 -29.41 -0.16
N PRO A 350 -3.27 -30.35 0.21
CA PRO A 350 -1.88 -30.04 0.54
C PRO A 350 -1.21 -29.28 -0.60
N SER A 351 -0.47 -28.21 -0.26
CA SER A 351 0.13 -27.31 -1.27
C SER A 351 1.49 -27.79 -1.77
N GLY A 352 2.20 -28.59 -0.97
CA GLY A 352 3.63 -28.79 -1.14
C GLY A 352 4.45 -27.54 -0.75
N PRO A 353 5.77 -27.62 -0.85
CA PRO A 353 6.66 -26.54 -0.42
C PRO A 353 6.62 -25.31 -1.36
N ASN A 354 6.44 -25.50 -2.66
CA ASN A 354 6.50 -24.43 -3.66
C ASN A 354 5.49 -24.64 -4.80
N PRO A 355 4.19 -24.37 -4.58
CA PRO A 355 3.18 -24.61 -5.60
C PRO A 355 3.29 -23.68 -6.82
N TRP A 356 3.95 -22.53 -6.64
CA TRP A 356 4.11 -21.52 -7.68
C TRP A 356 5.40 -21.64 -8.50
N ARG A 357 6.35 -22.48 -8.07
CA ARG A 357 7.72 -22.54 -8.60
C ARG A 357 8.41 -21.18 -8.54
N ALA A 358 8.24 -20.48 -7.41
CA ALA A 358 8.86 -19.21 -7.15
C ALA A 358 10.30 -19.38 -6.63
N THR A 359 11.14 -18.35 -6.77
CA THR A 359 12.60 -18.41 -6.49
C THR A 359 13.00 -17.86 -5.13
N GLY A 360 12.07 -17.36 -4.31
CA GLY A 360 12.36 -16.78 -2.99
C GLY A 360 12.84 -17.82 -1.99
N LEU A 361 13.63 -17.39 -0.99
CA LEU A 361 14.14 -18.26 0.08
C LEU A 361 13.02 -18.96 0.86
N GLU A 362 11.88 -18.31 1.03
CA GLU A 362 10.72 -18.90 1.68
C GLU A 362 10.17 -20.12 0.93
N TRP A 363 10.39 -20.20 -0.38
CA TRP A 363 9.84 -21.26 -1.22
C TRP A 363 10.68 -22.55 -1.23
N ILE A 364 11.90 -22.53 -0.69
CA ILE A 364 12.70 -23.74 -0.48
C ILE A 364 12.39 -24.47 0.84
N LEU A 365 11.66 -23.80 1.74
CA LEU A 365 11.23 -24.37 3.02
C LEU A 365 9.94 -25.20 2.87
N SER A 366 9.67 -26.06 3.86
CA SER A 366 8.37 -26.75 3.98
C SER A 366 7.21 -25.75 4.09
N SER A 367 5.99 -26.22 3.87
CA SER A 367 4.76 -25.42 4.06
C SER A 367 3.84 -26.13 5.05
N PRO A 368 3.58 -25.58 6.25
CA PRO A 368 4.18 -24.37 6.83
C PRO A 368 5.69 -24.44 7.05
N PRO A 369 6.41 -23.29 7.14
CA PRO A 369 7.82 -23.28 7.44
C PRO A 369 8.08 -23.70 8.90
N PRO A 370 9.29 -24.22 9.24
CA PRO A 370 9.69 -24.49 10.61
C PRO A 370 9.71 -23.21 11.46
N GLU A 371 9.61 -23.33 12.80
CA GLU A 371 9.57 -22.20 13.74
C GLU A 371 10.75 -21.22 13.56
N HIS A 372 11.96 -21.75 13.32
CA HIS A 372 13.17 -20.93 13.11
C HIS A 372 13.53 -20.77 11.63
N ASN A 373 12.63 -21.10 10.70
CA ASN A 373 12.83 -21.11 9.26
C ASN A 373 13.97 -22.05 8.83
N PHE A 374 15.22 -21.65 8.98
CA PHE A 374 16.40 -22.43 8.56
C PHE A 374 17.15 -22.99 9.78
N PRO A 375 17.56 -24.27 9.78
CA PRO A 375 18.40 -24.83 10.84
C PRO A 375 19.80 -24.20 10.88
N THR A 376 20.29 -23.75 9.72
CA THR A 376 21.54 -22.99 9.56
C THR A 376 21.30 -21.81 8.64
N THR A 377 22.05 -20.72 8.80
CA THR A 377 21.89 -19.52 7.97
C THR A 377 22.20 -19.86 6.50
N PRO A 378 21.26 -19.69 5.57
CA PRO A 378 21.48 -19.99 4.16
C PRO A 378 22.51 -19.04 3.53
N ILE A 379 23.30 -19.54 2.59
CA ILE A 379 24.23 -18.71 1.79
C ILE A 379 23.59 -18.49 0.43
N VAL A 380 23.30 -17.23 0.12
CA VAL A 380 22.65 -16.82 -1.13
C VAL A 380 23.72 -16.51 -2.18
N ARG A 381 23.77 -17.28 -3.24
CA ARG A 381 24.74 -17.12 -4.34
C ARG A 381 24.14 -16.40 -5.54
N GLU A 382 22.89 -16.66 -5.85
CA GLU A 382 22.17 -16.18 -7.03
C GLU A 382 21.53 -14.81 -6.85
N ALA A 383 21.23 -14.15 -7.97
CA ALA A 383 20.43 -12.92 -7.95
C ALA A 383 18.94 -13.25 -7.73
N PRO A 384 18.14 -12.35 -7.16
CA PRO A 384 16.71 -12.58 -7.04
C PRO A 384 16.08 -12.72 -8.43
N TYR A 385 15.02 -13.51 -8.51
CA TYR A 385 14.22 -13.73 -9.74
C TYR A 385 14.99 -14.41 -10.89
N ASP A 386 15.98 -15.22 -10.58
CA ASP A 386 16.62 -16.05 -11.61
C ASP A 386 15.80 -17.32 -11.85
N TYR A 387 15.06 -17.33 -12.95
CA TYR A 387 14.22 -18.45 -13.38
C TYR A 387 14.89 -19.34 -14.43
N GLY A 388 16.12 -19.01 -14.89
CA GLY A 388 16.81 -19.73 -15.95
C GLY A 388 17.08 -21.18 -15.57
N GLU A 389 17.63 -21.43 -14.40
CA GLU A 389 17.95 -22.78 -13.91
C GLU A 389 16.71 -23.62 -13.57
N LEU A 390 15.63 -23.00 -13.09
CA LEU A 390 14.36 -23.69 -12.81
C LEU A 390 13.66 -24.22 -14.08
N ILE A 391 13.95 -23.60 -15.22
CA ILE A 391 13.40 -24.03 -16.52
C ILE A 391 14.23 -25.18 -17.09
N GLU A 392 15.55 -25.16 -16.91
CA GLU A 392 16.47 -26.12 -17.51
C GLU A 392 16.70 -27.39 -16.66
N ASN A 393 16.67 -27.29 -15.31
CA ASN A 393 16.88 -28.45 -14.41
C ASN A 393 16.08 -28.31 -13.10
N PRO A 394 14.86 -28.82 -13.03
CA PRO A 394 14.07 -28.81 -11.80
C PRO A 394 14.58 -29.76 -10.69
N VAL A 395 15.55 -30.62 -10.97
CA VAL A 395 16.02 -31.72 -10.08
C VAL A 395 17.21 -31.30 -9.20
N HIS A 396 18.01 -30.33 -9.60
CA HIS A 396 19.23 -29.96 -8.86
C HIS A 396 19.04 -29.24 -7.54
N LYS A 397 17.84 -28.74 -7.23
CA LYS A 397 17.56 -28.06 -5.93
C LYS A 397 17.11 -28.99 -4.81
N GLU A 398 16.77 -30.24 -5.09
CA GLU A 398 16.48 -31.23 -4.04
C GLU A 398 17.76 -31.84 -3.45
N GLU A 399 18.81 -31.99 -4.24
CA GLU A 399 20.10 -32.55 -3.77
C GLU A 399 20.89 -31.56 -2.91
N ASP A 400 20.74 -30.23 -3.13
CA ASP A 400 21.39 -29.20 -2.29
C ASP A 400 20.77 -29.08 -0.88
N LEU A 401 19.58 -29.65 -0.66
CA LEU A 401 18.91 -29.66 0.64
C LEU A 401 19.31 -30.82 1.54
N GLU A 402 19.89 -31.92 0.97
CA GLU A 402 20.39 -33.06 1.75
C GLU A 402 21.80 -32.80 2.34
N HIS A 403 22.48 -31.74 1.87
CA HIS A 403 23.83 -31.39 2.31
C HIS A 403 23.93 -30.02 3.00
N ALA A 404 22.79 -29.34 3.27
CA ALA A 404 22.67 -28.10 4.06
C ALA A 404 21.89 -28.38 5.34
#